data_9047668c6b7fc353be4e25bdbe1dfae7
#
_entry.id   9047668c6b7fc353be4e25bdbe1dfae7
#
_cell.length_a   1.000
_cell.length_b   1.000
_cell.length_c   1.000
_cell.angle_alpha   90.00
_cell.angle_beta   90.00
_cell.angle_gamma   90.00
#
_symmetry.space_group_name_H-M   'P 1'
#
loop_
_entity.id
_entity.type
_entity.pdbx_description
1 polymer ?
#
loop_
_entity_poly.entity_id
_entity_poly.type
_entity_poly.pdbx_seq_one_letter_code
_entity_poly.pdbx_strand_id
1 'polypeptide(L)'
;HYHALLHGIPEDVLEDRILNGRSMFVYDRERNFFCSAIIGGTPAIAAGIALALKKKGSDQKVWCFVGDGTEDNGHLFEAARYVEGMDLPCTFVIEANNRSVEATNEERWGSTAHFEWPFKCVKKYQYDITYPHARKPGMIDLSQAVKKTDDEYFPPLEPYEYLNPPVDTEGASYKDTMEQVMTKLGSEGAVFIGYNVARGDAMGTLKGVPAEQKIETPVAENLMMGLAIGMSFEGFKPVVYFERHDFMMVAMDAIVNHLDKIERISHGEFKVPVIVRAVSADSGPFYSGITHSQDFTDVLKTAVTIPVIEPTDAREVVLAFMNAAMSNRPAIIIEKKSRY
;
A
#
# COMPACT_ATOMS: atom_id res chain seq x y z
N HIS A 1 7.07 19.91 1.46
CA HIS A 1 6.37 21.09 2.00
C HIS A 1 5.91 22.05 0.90
N TYR A 2 6.78 22.39 -0.10
CA TYR A 2 6.39 23.33 -1.17
C TYR A 2 5.20 22.83 -1.99
N HIS A 3 5.15 21.56 -2.33
CA HIS A 3 4.00 20.98 -3.01
C HIS A 3 2.72 21.09 -2.19
N ALA A 4 2.82 20.96 -0.86
CA ALA A 4 1.68 21.15 0.04
C ALA A 4 1.15 22.58 -0.02
N LEU A 5 2.04 23.59 0.05
CA LEU A 5 1.67 25.00 -0.08
C LEU A 5 1.06 25.31 -1.46
N LEU A 6 1.70 24.86 -2.53
CA LEU A 6 1.21 25.05 -3.90
C LEU A 6 -0.12 24.35 -4.15
N HIS A 7 -0.40 23.29 -3.41
CA HIS A 7 -1.68 22.56 -3.46
C HIS A 7 -2.76 23.20 -2.57
N GLY A 8 -2.44 24.26 -1.85
CA GLY A 8 -3.39 25.06 -1.10
C GLY A 8 -3.51 24.70 0.39
N ILE A 9 -2.56 23.93 0.94
CA ILE A 9 -2.48 23.77 2.40
C ILE A 9 -1.98 25.08 2.99
N PRO A 10 -2.69 25.71 3.95
CA PRO A 10 -2.29 26.96 4.55
C PRO A 10 -0.92 26.87 5.24
N GLU A 11 -0.15 27.96 5.18
CA GLU A 11 1.22 28.01 5.72
C GLU A 11 1.24 27.75 7.23
N ASP A 12 0.33 28.37 7.98
CA ASP A 12 0.17 28.21 9.43
C ASP A 12 -0.18 26.75 9.82
N VAL A 13 -1.03 26.08 9.03
CA VAL A 13 -1.35 24.66 9.21
C VAL A 13 -0.13 23.79 8.95
N LEU A 14 0.65 24.11 7.92
CA LEU A 14 1.86 23.35 7.61
C LEU A 14 2.94 23.56 8.66
N GLU A 15 3.13 24.82 9.13
CA GLU A 15 4.05 25.15 10.22
C GLU A 15 3.71 24.37 11.50
N ASP A 16 2.44 24.37 11.90
CA ASP A 16 1.98 23.60 13.05
C ASP A 16 2.30 22.12 12.91
N ARG A 17 2.03 21.54 11.73
CA ARG A 17 2.37 20.13 11.46
C ARG A 17 3.87 19.85 11.59
N ILE A 18 4.72 20.73 11.06
CA ILE A 18 6.18 20.60 11.16
C ILE A 18 6.65 20.67 12.61
N LEU A 19 6.19 21.65 13.37
CA LEU A 19 6.56 21.83 14.77
C LEU A 19 6.10 20.68 15.66
N ASN A 20 4.99 20.04 15.31
CA ASN A 20 4.45 18.86 16.00
C ASN A 20 4.93 17.52 15.42
N GLY A 21 6.09 17.48 14.75
CA GLY A 21 6.75 16.24 14.32
C GLY A 21 6.16 15.58 13.06
N ARG A 22 5.26 16.25 12.33
CA ARG A 22 4.63 15.74 11.11
C ARG A 22 5.30 16.24 9.82
N SER A 23 6.53 16.66 9.90
CA SER A 23 7.25 17.23 8.76
C SER A 23 7.46 16.23 7.62
N MET A 24 7.61 14.94 7.96
CA MET A 24 7.86 13.86 6.99
C MET A 24 6.58 13.26 6.41
N PHE A 25 5.42 13.61 6.96
CA PHE A 25 4.12 13.00 6.65
C PHE A 25 3.07 14.10 6.60
N VAL A 26 2.96 14.77 5.45
CA VAL A 26 1.92 15.78 5.24
C VAL A 26 0.76 15.15 4.50
N TYR A 27 -0.35 14.98 5.18
CA TYR A 27 -1.60 14.44 4.64
C TYR A 27 -2.70 15.48 4.76
N ASP A 28 -3.53 15.60 3.74
CA ASP A 28 -4.70 16.46 3.74
C ASP A 28 -5.78 15.83 2.87
N ARG A 29 -6.75 15.19 3.51
CA ARG A 29 -7.81 14.45 2.82
C ARG A 29 -8.77 15.39 2.09
N GLU A 30 -9.06 16.56 2.65
CA GLU A 30 -9.96 17.52 2.03
C GLU A 30 -9.40 18.06 0.72
N ARG A 31 -8.06 18.20 0.66
CA ARG A 31 -7.34 18.67 -0.53
C ARG A 31 -6.79 17.54 -1.39
N ASN A 32 -7.06 16.27 -1.05
CA ASN A 32 -6.50 15.10 -1.75
C ASN A 32 -4.97 15.16 -1.86
N PHE A 33 -4.31 15.56 -0.78
CA PHE A 33 -2.85 15.62 -0.70
C PHE A 33 -2.31 14.53 0.20
N PHE A 34 -1.33 13.78 -0.32
CA PHE A 34 -0.65 12.70 0.39
C PHE A 34 0.84 12.75 0.09
N CYS A 35 1.68 12.63 1.11
CA CYS A 35 3.11 12.45 0.91
C CYS A 35 3.68 11.37 1.83
N SER A 36 4.82 10.80 1.44
CA SER A 36 5.59 9.87 2.24
C SER A 36 7.08 10.19 2.10
N ALA A 37 7.81 10.09 3.19
CA ALA A 37 9.27 10.19 3.19
C ALA A 37 9.97 8.87 2.81
N ILE A 38 9.21 7.78 2.66
CA ILE A 38 9.75 6.50 2.22
C ILE A 38 9.99 6.57 0.71
N ILE A 39 11.27 6.51 0.33
CA ILE A 39 11.70 6.55 -1.08
C ILE A 39 11.11 5.36 -1.83
N GLY A 40 10.45 5.62 -2.95
CA GLY A 40 9.77 4.59 -3.74
C GLY A 40 8.37 4.21 -3.24
N GLY A 41 7.91 4.72 -2.10
CA GLY A 41 6.63 4.32 -1.50
C GLY A 41 5.38 4.88 -2.17
N THR A 42 5.45 6.09 -2.74
CA THR A 42 4.27 6.77 -3.30
C THR A 42 3.87 6.35 -4.72
N PRO A 43 4.76 5.91 -5.63
CA PRO A 43 4.37 5.65 -7.03
C PRO A 43 3.27 4.59 -7.18
N ALA A 44 3.35 3.47 -6.47
CA ALA A 44 2.35 2.42 -6.53
C ALA A 44 1.01 2.87 -5.92
N ILE A 45 1.03 3.69 -4.86
CA ILE A 45 -0.17 4.30 -4.26
C ILE A 45 -0.83 5.26 -5.25
N ALA A 46 -0.06 6.10 -5.92
CA ALA A 46 -0.56 7.01 -6.97
C ALA A 46 -1.20 6.25 -8.14
N ALA A 47 -0.59 5.14 -8.57
CA ALA A 47 -1.17 4.26 -9.58
C ALA A 47 -2.52 3.66 -9.09
N GLY A 48 -2.63 3.30 -7.82
CA GLY A 48 -3.87 2.80 -7.21
C GLY A 48 -4.99 3.84 -7.17
N ILE A 49 -4.68 5.08 -6.79
CA ILE A 49 -5.63 6.20 -6.86
C ILE A 49 -6.12 6.39 -8.31
N ALA A 50 -5.20 6.42 -9.25
CA ALA A 50 -5.53 6.60 -10.67
C ALA A 50 -6.40 5.45 -11.23
N LEU A 51 -6.12 4.21 -10.83
CA LEU A 51 -6.94 3.05 -11.17
C LEU A 51 -8.37 3.18 -10.63
N ALA A 52 -8.50 3.63 -9.38
CA ALA A 52 -9.80 3.87 -8.76
C ALA A 52 -10.58 4.98 -9.47
N LEU A 53 -9.92 6.10 -9.80
CA LEU A 53 -10.52 7.20 -10.55
C LEU A 53 -11.01 6.73 -11.94
N LYS A 54 -10.19 5.96 -12.66
CA LYS A 54 -10.60 5.36 -13.94
C LYS A 54 -11.81 4.45 -13.78
N LYS A 55 -11.84 3.58 -12.77
CA LYS A 55 -13.00 2.70 -12.49
C LYS A 55 -14.28 3.48 -12.15
N LYS A 56 -14.15 4.65 -11.53
CA LYS A 56 -15.27 5.57 -11.26
C LYS A 56 -15.71 6.39 -12.47
N GLY A 57 -14.96 6.39 -13.57
CA GLY A 57 -15.18 7.27 -14.70
C GLY A 57 -14.93 8.75 -14.38
N SER A 58 -14.03 9.04 -13.45
CA SER A 58 -13.68 10.41 -13.05
C SER A 58 -12.69 11.04 -14.02
N ASP A 59 -12.87 12.34 -14.29
CA ASP A 59 -11.93 13.14 -15.09
C ASP A 59 -10.71 13.66 -14.29
N GLN A 60 -10.64 13.37 -12.99
CA GLN A 60 -9.53 13.76 -12.14
C GLN A 60 -8.24 13.05 -12.56
N LYS A 61 -7.12 13.75 -12.29
CA LYS A 61 -5.77 13.25 -12.60
C LYS A 61 -4.93 13.19 -11.34
N VAL A 62 -4.03 12.22 -11.30
CA VAL A 62 -3.05 12.06 -10.22
C VAL A 62 -1.69 12.59 -10.68
N TRP A 63 -1.09 13.40 -9.84
CA TRP A 63 0.28 13.88 -10.00
C TRP A 63 1.13 13.33 -8.87
N CYS A 64 2.14 12.54 -9.20
CA CYS A 64 3.07 11.96 -8.24
C CYS A 64 4.45 12.58 -8.43
N PHE A 65 4.84 13.48 -7.53
CA PHE A 65 6.15 14.12 -7.55
C PHE A 65 7.15 13.26 -6.79
N VAL A 66 8.31 13.02 -7.38
CA VAL A 66 9.37 12.15 -6.83
C VAL A 66 10.73 12.75 -7.11
N GLY A 67 11.70 12.49 -6.24
CA GLY A 67 13.09 12.90 -6.45
C GLY A 67 13.97 11.83 -7.08
N ASP A 68 15.25 12.16 -7.28
CA ASP A 68 16.26 11.25 -7.85
C ASP A 68 16.35 9.89 -7.12
N GLY A 69 16.16 9.85 -5.80
CA GLY A 69 16.21 8.61 -5.06
C GLY A 69 15.07 7.64 -5.41
N THR A 70 13.89 8.18 -5.73
CA THR A 70 12.77 7.35 -6.20
C THR A 70 12.98 6.93 -7.67
N GLU A 71 13.64 7.76 -8.48
CA GLU A 71 14.02 7.36 -9.84
C GLU A 71 14.95 6.14 -9.84
N ASP A 72 15.82 6.04 -8.84
CA ASP A 72 16.74 4.92 -8.66
C ASP A 72 16.03 3.61 -8.21
N ASN A 73 14.78 3.71 -7.75
CA ASN A 73 14.05 2.61 -7.16
C ASN A 73 13.16 1.88 -8.19
N GLY A 74 13.26 0.55 -8.24
CA GLY A 74 12.46 -0.29 -9.15
C GLY A 74 10.94 -0.12 -9.01
N HIS A 75 10.44 0.32 -7.86
CA HIS A 75 9.00 0.52 -7.60
C HIS A 75 8.40 1.62 -8.51
N LEU A 76 9.17 2.65 -8.86
CA LEU A 76 8.72 3.64 -9.84
C LEU A 76 8.55 3.01 -11.23
N PHE A 77 9.46 2.12 -11.63
CA PHE A 77 9.37 1.44 -12.92
C PHE A 77 8.13 0.53 -13.00
N GLU A 78 7.87 -0.25 -11.97
CA GLU A 78 6.67 -1.09 -11.88
C GLU A 78 5.39 -0.27 -12.03
N ALA A 79 5.30 0.82 -11.24
CA ALA A 79 4.15 1.72 -11.25
C ALA A 79 3.98 2.43 -12.60
N ALA A 80 5.05 2.98 -13.18
CA ALA A 80 5.01 3.69 -14.45
C ALA A 80 4.60 2.75 -15.61
N ARG A 81 5.16 1.54 -15.65
CA ARG A 81 4.80 0.53 -16.65
C ARG A 81 3.33 0.12 -16.54
N TYR A 82 2.82 -0.04 -15.32
CA TYR A 82 1.42 -0.37 -15.09
C TYR A 82 0.49 0.79 -15.49
N VAL A 83 0.81 2.01 -15.07
CA VAL A 83 0.06 3.23 -15.44
C VAL A 83 0.00 3.41 -16.95
N GLU A 84 1.13 3.30 -17.65
CA GLU A 84 1.18 3.41 -19.12
C GLU A 84 0.39 2.30 -19.80
N GLY A 85 0.59 1.04 -19.39
CA GLY A 85 -0.06 -0.13 -19.99
C GLY A 85 -1.57 -0.17 -19.77
N MET A 86 -2.03 0.34 -18.63
CA MET A 86 -3.45 0.40 -18.28
C MET A 86 -4.09 1.75 -18.64
N ASP A 87 -3.35 2.65 -19.27
CA ASP A 87 -3.81 4.01 -19.62
C ASP A 87 -4.50 4.71 -18.44
N LEU A 88 -3.79 4.79 -17.29
CA LEU A 88 -4.33 5.39 -16.08
C LEU A 88 -4.08 6.91 -16.04
N PRO A 89 -4.97 7.70 -15.44
CA PRO A 89 -4.85 9.16 -15.36
C PRO A 89 -3.81 9.57 -14.29
N CYS A 90 -2.58 9.09 -14.40
CA CYS A 90 -1.47 9.41 -13.50
C CYS A 90 -0.26 9.91 -14.27
N THR A 91 0.40 10.93 -13.74
CA THR A 91 1.69 11.43 -14.22
C THR A 91 2.69 11.42 -13.08
N PHE A 92 3.81 10.75 -13.30
CA PHE A 92 4.98 10.82 -12.42
C PHE A 92 5.87 11.95 -12.86
N VAL A 93 6.25 12.83 -11.93
CA VAL A 93 7.12 13.98 -12.18
C VAL A 93 8.40 13.80 -11.38
N ILE A 94 9.50 13.55 -12.08
CA ILE A 94 10.83 13.41 -11.48
C ILE A 94 11.49 14.77 -11.36
N GLU A 95 11.75 15.18 -10.14
CA GLU A 95 12.44 16.43 -9.78
C GLU A 95 13.93 16.14 -9.61
N ALA A 96 14.69 16.23 -10.72
CA ALA A 96 16.06 15.82 -10.78
C ALA A 96 17.02 16.97 -10.39
N ASN A 97 17.63 16.86 -9.22
CA ASN A 97 18.62 17.80 -8.73
C ASN A 97 20.03 17.18 -8.63
N ASN A 98 20.24 16.05 -9.26
CA ASN A 98 21.48 15.29 -9.22
C ASN A 98 21.86 14.79 -7.81
N ARG A 99 20.87 14.60 -6.89
CA ARG A 99 21.16 14.08 -5.54
C ARG A 99 20.04 13.15 -5.04
N SER A 100 20.48 12.06 -4.46
CA SER A 100 19.61 11.21 -3.61
C SER A 100 20.19 11.19 -2.21
N VAL A 101 19.39 11.61 -1.24
CA VAL A 101 19.86 11.92 0.11
C VAL A 101 20.97 12.98 0.04
N GLU A 102 22.23 12.60 -0.17
CA GLU A 102 23.35 13.53 -0.32
C GLU A 102 24.30 13.14 -1.46
N ALA A 103 24.24 11.89 -1.91
CA ALA A 103 25.10 11.38 -2.96
C ALA A 103 24.64 11.85 -4.35
N THR A 104 25.62 12.26 -5.17
CA THR A 104 25.38 12.63 -6.57
C THR A 104 25.10 11.40 -7.44
N ASN A 105 24.58 11.61 -8.65
CA ASN A 105 24.42 10.52 -9.64
C ASN A 105 25.77 9.87 -9.97
N GLU A 106 26.84 10.66 -10.07
CA GLU A 106 28.18 10.14 -10.34
C GLU A 106 28.67 9.22 -9.22
N GLU A 107 28.45 9.61 -7.96
CA GLU A 107 28.81 8.76 -6.80
C GLU A 107 27.99 7.48 -6.72
N ARG A 108 26.71 7.53 -7.10
CA ARG A 108 25.81 6.37 -7.03
C ARG A 108 25.89 5.44 -8.23
N TRP A 109 26.05 6.00 -9.43
CA TRP A 109 25.96 5.24 -10.69
C TRP A 109 27.24 5.27 -11.51
N GLY A 110 28.29 5.97 -11.07
CA GLY A 110 29.53 6.12 -11.82
C GLY A 110 29.35 6.95 -13.11
N SER A 111 28.26 7.69 -13.25
CA SER A 111 27.92 8.46 -14.43
C SER A 111 27.03 9.64 -14.08
N THR A 112 27.23 10.76 -14.79
CA THR A 112 26.33 11.91 -14.77
C THR A 112 25.22 11.82 -15.81
N ALA A 113 25.21 10.76 -16.63
CA ALA A 113 24.17 10.57 -17.64
C ALA A 113 22.80 10.39 -16.99
N HIS A 114 21.82 11.05 -17.57
CA HIS A 114 20.45 10.95 -17.12
C HIS A 114 19.77 9.73 -17.74
N PHE A 115 19.02 8.99 -16.93
CA PHE A 115 18.16 7.93 -17.42
C PHE A 115 16.96 8.53 -18.14
N GLU A 116 16.70 8.06 -19.36
CA GLU A 116 15.50 8.43 -20.12
C GLU A 116 14.43 7.38 -19.95
N TRP A 117 13.24 7.84 -19.55
CA TRP A 117 12.11 6.97 -19.31
C TRP A 117 11.37 6.64 -20.61
N PRO A 118 11.08 5.37 -20.88
CA PRO A 118 10.36 4.96 -22.09
C PRO A 118 8.84 5.19 -22.01
N PHE A 119 8.32 5.72 -20.88
CA PHE A 119 6.90 5.88 -20.62
C PHE A 119 6.47 7.34 -20.72
N LYS A 120 5.35 7.59 -21.43
CA LYS A 120 4.78 8.93 -21.60
C LYS A 120 4.24 9.53 -20.30
N CYS A 121 3.80 8.64 -19.37
CA CYS A 121 3.32 9.04 -18.05
C CYS A 121 4.43 9.55 -17.12
N VAL A 122 5.70 9.42 -17.50
CA VAL A 122 6.83 9.95 -16.74
C VAL A 122 7.32 11.25 -17.37
N LYS A 123 7.43 12.30 -16.56
CA LYS A 123 8.01 13.58 -16.88
C LYS A 123 9.21 13.83 -15.98
N LYS A 124 10.26 14.42 -16.52
CA LYS A 124 11.46 14.76 -15.76
C LYS A 124 11.89 16.17 -16.06
N TYR A 125 12.22 16.91 -15.03
CA TYR A 125 12.90 18.20 -15.19
C TYR A 125 14.09 18.26 -14.24
N GLN A 126 15.08 19.04 -14.67
CA GLN A 126 16.32 19.24 -13.92
C GLN A 126 16.33 20.63 -13.31
N TYR A 127 16.89 20.74 -12.13
CA TYR A 127 17.12 22.02 -11.49
C TYR A 127 18.37 21.94 -10.61
N ASP A 128 19.00 23.10 -10.41
CA ASP A 128 20.11 23.20 -9.48
C ASP A 128 19.59 23.17 -8.03
N ILE A 129 20.45 22.69 -7.12
CA ILE A 129 20.11 22.66 -5.70
C ILE A 129 19.94 24.10 -5.21
N THR A 130 18.70 24.42 -4.90
CA THR A 130 18.32 25.69 -4.30
C THR A 130 17.99 25.49 -2.83
N TYR A 131 17.93 26.58 -2.08
CA TYR A 131 17.34 26.59 -0.75
C TYR A 131 15.91 26.01 -0.79
N PRO A 132 15.48 25.19 0.15
CA PRO A 132 16.16 24.84 1.41
C PRO A 132 16.77 23.44 1.44
N HIS A 133 17.29 22.93 0.32
CA HIS A 133 17.87 21.59 0.36
C HIS A 133 18.91 21.47 1.46
N ALA A 134 18.64 20.48 2.24
CA ALA A 134 19.27 19.89 3.37
C ALA A 134 20.63 20.43 3.86
N ARG A 135 20.74 20.45 5.17
CA ARG A 135 22.00 20.56 5.92
C ARG A 135 22.81 21.87 5.81
N LYS A 136 22.16 22.98 5.47
CA LYS A 136 22.73 24.26 5.83
C LYS A 136 22.37 24.56 7.30
N PRO A 137 23.34 24.60 8.22
CA PRO A 137 23.08 24.97 9.61
C PRO A 137 22.32 26.30 9.70
N GLY A 138 21.32 26.37 10.57
CA GLY A 138 20.59 27.61 10.86
C GLY A 138 19.42 27.92 9.92
N MET A 139 18.99 27.00 9.08
CA MET A 139 17.90 27.25 8.14
C MET A 139 16.50 27.07 8.73
N ILE A 140 16.33 26.15 9.67
CA ILE A 140 15.11 25.97 10.44
C ILE A 140 15.52 25.83 11.89
N ASP A 141 15.04 26.75 12.72
CA ASP A 141 15.23 26.66 14.17
C ASP A 141 14.21 25.67 14.74
N LEU A 142 14.63 24.42 14.89
CA LEU A 142 13.83 23.39 15.54
C LEU A 142 13.92 23.43 17.09
N SER A 143 14.57 24.45 17.66
CA SER A 143 14.64 24.57 19.14
C SER A 143 13.26 24.75 19.76
N GLN A 144 12.29 25.28 18.98
CA GLN A 144 10.90 25.43 19.38
C GLN A 144 10.05 24.18 19.12
N ALA A 145 10.59 23.18 18.42
CA ALA A 145 9.87 21.95 18.16
C ALA A 145 9.60 21.21 19.48
N VAL A 146 8.38 20.80 19.65
CA VAL A 146 7.96 20.04 20.84
C VAL A 146 8.60 18.66 20.76
N LYS A 147 9.32 18.27 21.84
CA LYS A 147 9.85 16.91 21.97
C LYS A 147 8.79 16.03 22.60
N LYS A 148 8.27 15.08 21.83
CA LYS A 148 7.26 14.11 22.27
C LYS A 148 7.74 12.70 21.95
N THR A 149 7.12 11.71 22.56
CA THR A 149 7.24 10.31 22.18
C THR A 149 6.45 10.00 20.90
N ASP A 150 6.71 8.88 20.25
CA ASP A 150 5.96 8.48 19.06
C ASP A 150 4.45 8.39 19.34
N ASP A 151 4.06 7.93 20.53
CA ASP A 151 2.64 7.83 20.92
C ASP A 151 1.98 9.19 21.18
N GLU A 152 2.76 10.21 21.56
CA GLU A 152 2.25 11.58 21.70
C GLU A 152 2.11 12.28 20.36
N TYR A 153 3.01 12.01 19.39
CA TYR A 153 2.89 12.54 18.03
C TYR A 153 1.82 11.80 17.23
N PHE A 154 1.76 10.50 17.40
CA PHE A 154 0.89 9.58 16.66
C PHE A 154 0.22 8.64 17.66
N PRO A 155 -0.87 9.07 18.33
CA PRO A 155 -1.55 8.23 19.29
C PRO A 155 -1.90 6.86 18.71
N PRO A 156 -1.79 5.79 19.50
CA PRO A 156 -2.22 4.48 19.06
C PRO A 156 -3.70 4.52 18.65
N LEU A 157 -4.02 3.78 17.61
CA LEU A 157 -5.42 3.60 17.22
C LEU A 157 -6.17 2.83 18.30
N GLU A 158 -7.49 3.06 18.38
CA GLU A 158 -8.36 2.26 19.22
C GLU A 158 -8.13 0.75 18.94
N PRO A 159 -8.19 -0.10 19.96
CA PRO A 159 -8.03 -1.53 19.78
C PRO A 159 -8.97 -2.08 18.69
N TYR A 160 -8.51 -3.07 17.96
CA TYR A 160 -9.33 -3.78 16.98
C TYR A 160 -10.40 -4.59 17.73
N GLU A 161 -11.66 -4.22 17.60
CA GLU A 161 -12.77 -4.94 18.20
C GLU A 161 -13.10 -6.17 17.35
N TYR A 162 -12.77 -7.35 17.87
CA TYR A 162 -13.06 -8.61 17.22
C TYR A 162 -14.43 -9.15 17.65
N LEU A 163 -15.41 -9.04 16.75
CA LEU A 163 -16.75 -9.56 16.98
C LEU A 163 -16.75 -11.08 16.82
N ASN A 164 -17.50 -11.78 17.68
CA ASN A 164 -17.59 -13.23 17.68
C ASN A 164 -19.06 -13.71 17.73
N PRO A 165 -19.90 -13.32 16.76
CA PRO A 165 -21.28 -13.77 16.73
C PRO A 165 -21.37 -15.27 16.41
N PRO A 166 -22.51 -15.92 16.72
CA PRO A 166 -22.78 -17.24 16.22
C PRO A 166 -22.76 -17.28 14.69
N VAL A 167 -22.03 -18.24 14.13
CA VAL A 167 -21.97 -18.48 12.68
C VAL A 167 -22.26 -19.96 12.47
N ASP A 168 -23.24 -20.25 11.65
CA ASP A 168 -23.55 -21.62 11.25
C ASP A 168 -22.62 -22.02 10.10
N THR A 169 -21.75 -22.96 10.36
CA THR A 169 -20.82 -23.57 9.40
C THR A 169 -20.83 -25.10 9.52
N GLU A 170 -21.91 -25.65 10.04
CA GLU A 170 -22.03 -27.12 10.23
C GLU A 170 -21.87 -27.86 8.90
N GLY A 171 -20.88 -28.76 8.84
CA GLY A 171 -20.58 -29.56 7.65
C GLY A 171 -19.88 -28.78 6.50
N ALA A 172 -19.60 -27.49 6.66
CA ALA A 172 -18.91 -26.70 5.63
C ALA A 172 -17.40 -26.99 5.64
N SER A 173 -16.82 -27.21 4.46
CA SER A 173 -15.36 -27.29 4.33
C SER A 173 -14.72 -25.90 4.39
N TYR A 174 -13.44 -25.85 4.79
CA TYR A 174 -12.65 -24.63 4.78
C TYR A 174 -12.66 -23.96 3.39
N LYS A 175 -12.43 -24.76 2.34
CA LYS A 175 -12.39 -24.29 0.95
C LYS A 175 -13.72 -23.73 0.48
N ASP A 176 -14.82 -24.45 0.69
CA ASP A 176 -16.15 -23.99 0.24
C ASP A 176 -16.56 -22.72 0.98
N THR A 177 -16.24 -22.64 2.28
CA THR A 177 -16.47 -21.43 3.07
C THR A 177 -15.65 -20.24 2.54
N MET A 178 -14.38 -20.47 2.20
CA MET A 178 -13.54 -19.43 1.61
C MET A 178 -14.13 -18.92 0.29
N GLU A 179 -14.56 -19.81 -0.61
CA GLU A 179 -15.20 -19.43 -1.88
C GLU A 179 -16.49 -18.63 -1.65
N GLN A 180 -17.33 -19.06 -0.71
CA GLN A 180 -18.55 -18.32 -0.35
C GLN A 180 -18.26 -16.94 0.22
N VAL A 181 -17.29 -16.81 1.11
CA VAL A 181 -16.88 -15.53 1.71
C VAL A 181 -16.32 -14.60 0.66
N MET A 182 -15.47 -15.08 -0.24
CA MET A 182 -14.92 -14.25 -1.34
C MET A 182 -16.03 -13.80 -2.29
N THR A 183 -16.95 -14.70 -2.65
CA THR A 183 -18.10 -14.37 -3.50
C THR A 183 -18.98 -13.31 -2.85
N LYS A 184 -19.23 -13.44 -1.55
CA LYS A 184 -20.01 -12.45 -0.79
C LYS A 184 -19.32 -11.10 -0.76
N LEU A 185 -18.03 -11.02 -0.42
CA LEU A 185 -17.27 -9.78 -0.42
C LEU A 185 -17.29 -9.11 -1.81
N GLY A 186 -17.14 -9.88 -2.89
CA GLY A 186 -17.26 -9.37 -4.25
C GLY A 186 -18.65 -8.78 -4.53
N SER A 187 -19.72 -9.47 -4.13
CA SER A 187 -21.09 -8.95 -4.29
C SER A 187 -21.36 -7.69 -3.47
N GLU A 188 -20.61 -7.46 -2.38
CA GLU A 188 -20.66 -6.27 -1.53
C GLU A 188 -19.71 -5.15 -2.02
N GLY A 189 -19.07 -5.33 -3.19
CA GLY A 189 -18.25 -4.32 -3.87
C GLY A 189 -16.77 -4.37 -3.54
N ALA A 190 -16.27 -5.41 -2.87
CA ALA A 190 -14.84 -5.61 -2.71
C ALA A 190 -14.16 -5.85 -4.05
N VAL A 191 -12.93 -5.38 -4.22
CA VAL A 191 -12.09 -5.64 -5.40
C VAL A 191 -10.90 -6.51 -5.03
N PHE A 192 -10.61 -7.49 -5.87
CA PHE A 192 -9.55 -8.48 -5.63
C PHE A 192 -8.35 -8.18 -6.53
N ILE A 193 -7.21 -7.94 -5.92
CA ILE A 193 -5.97 -7.51 -6.59
C ILE A 193 -4.91 -8.61 -6.45
N GLY A 194 -4.30 -8.99 -7.54
CA GLY A 194 -3.22 -9.98 -7.55
C GLY A 194 -2.99 -10.58 -8.93
N TYR A 195 -1.97 -11.41 -9.06
CA TYR A 195 -1.80 -12.26 -10.23
C TYR A 195 -2.61 -13.56 -10.08
N ASN A 196 -3.05 -14.12 -11.20
CA ASN A 196 -3.96 -15.28 -11.28
C ASN A 196 -5.38 -15.05 -10.70
N VAL A 197 -5.72 -13.85 -10.24
CA VAL A 197 -7.05 -13.55 -9.69
C VAL A 197 -8.15 -13.60 -10.76
N ALA A 198 -7.85 -13.18 -11.98
CA ALA A 198 -8.79 -13.25 -13.11
C ALA A 198 -9.21 -14.70 -13.41
N ARG A 199 -8.36 -15.67 -13.13
CA ARG A 199 -8.61 -17.11 -13.33
C ARG A 199 -9.24 -17.81 -12.12
N GLY A 200 -9.47 -17.08 -11.02
CA GLY A 200 -10.10 -17.61 -9.82
C GLY A 200 -9.16 -17.92 -8.68
N ASP A 201 -7.92 -17.42 -8.71
CA ASP A 201 -6.77 -17.69 -7.85
C ASP A 201 -6.25 -19.14 -7.90
N ALA A 202 -5.09 -19.39 -7.26
CA ALA A 202 -4.46 -20.71 -7.25
C ALA A 202 -5.26 -21.78 -6.47
N MET A 203 -6.06 -21.35 -5.48
CA MET A 203 -6.90 -22.25 -4.65
C MET A 203 -8.32 -22.37 -5.21
N GLY A 204 -8.67 -21.59 -6.22
CA GLY A 204 -9.97 -21.59 -6.88
C GLY A 204 -11.08 -20.89 -6.08
N THR A 205 -10.72 -20.05 -5.12
CA THR A 205 -11.69 -19.41 -4.21
C THR A 205 -12.34 -18.14 -4.79
N LEU A 206 -11.80 -17.59 -5.88
CA LEU A 206 -12.35 -16.41 -6.55
C LEU A 206 -13.24 -16.74 -7.76
N LYS A 207 -13.62 -18.00 -7.96
CA LYS A 207 -14.43 -18.41 -9.11
C LYS A 207 -15.80 -17.74 -9.12
N GLY A 208 -16.46 -17.62 -7.97
CA GLY A 208 -17.76 -16.96 -7.82
C GLY A 208 -17.72 -15.42 -7.80
N VAL A 209 -16.52 -14.81 -7.76
CA VAL A 209 -16.37 -13.35 -7.76
C VAL A 209 -16.60 -12.81 -9.16
N PRO A 210 -17.41 -11.72 -9.35
CA PRO A 210 -17.59 -11.07 -10.65
C PRO A 210 -16.29 -10.64 -11.31
N ALA A 211 -16.19 -10.73 -12.63
CA ALA A 211 -14.96 -10.45 -13.36
C ALA A 211 -14.50 -8.99 -13.19
N GLU A 212 -15.44 -8.05 -13.15
CA GLU A 212 -15.17 -6.61 -12.95
C GLU A 212 -14.62 -6.27 -11.59
N GLN A 213 -14.74 -7.18 -10.61
CA GLN A 213 -14.15 -7.05 -9.27
C GLN A 213 -12.74 -7.63 -9.19
N LYS A 214 -12.26 -8.31 -10.22
CA LYS A 214 -10.94 -8.91 -10.27
C LYS A 214 -9.97 -8.02 -11.05
N ILE A 215 -8.89 -7.61 -10.41
CA ILE A 215 -7.84 -6.77 -10.97
C ILE A 215 -6.58 -7.62 -11.11
N GLU A 216 -6.38 -8.15 -12.31
CA GLU A 216 -5.16 -8.88 -12.63
C GLU A 216 -3.96 -7.95 -12.66
N THR A 217 -2.87 -8.35 -12.04
CA THR A 217 -1.64 -7.57 -11.96
C THR A 217 -0.45 -8.35 -12.52
N PRO A 218 0.65 -7.68 -12.90
CA PRO A 218 1.93 -8.37 -13.04
C PRO A 218 2.36 -8.96 -11.68
N VAL A 219 3.32 -9.88 -11.70
CA VAL A 219 4.01 -10.38 -10.51
C VAL A 219 4.94 -9.27 -10.00
N ALA A 220 4.36 -8.35 -9.24
CA ALA A 220 5.02 -7.18 -8.68
C ALA A 220 4.32 -6.84 -7.36
N GLU A 221 4.73 -7.50 -6.30
CA GLU A 221 4.01 -7.55 -5.03
C GLU A 221 3.94 -6.17 -4.35
N ASN A 222 4.98 -5.35 -4.47
CA ASN A 222 4.95 -3.99 -3.95
C ASN A 222 3.94 -3.12 -4.71
N LEU A 223 3.86 -3.27 -6.03
CA LEU A 223 2.83 -2.61 -6.85
C LEU A 223 1.42 -3.04 -6.40
N MET A 224 1.19 -4.33 -6.20
CA MET A 224 -0.11 -4.86 -5.76
C MET A 224 -0.58 -4.20 -4.46
N MET A 225 0.30 -4.10 -3.47
CA MET A 225 -0.01 -3.45 -2.19
C MET A 225 -0.26 -1.95 -2.36
N GLY A 226 0.57 -1.26 -3.11
CA GLY A 226 0.39 0.17 -3.37
C GLY A 226 -0.92 0.46 -4.11
N LEU A 227 -1.28 -0.37 -5.12
CA LEU A 227 -2.57 -0.26 -5.81
C LEU A 227 -3.73 -0.37 -4.82
N ALA A 228 -3.70 -1.35 -3.91
CA ALA A 228 -4.72 -1.52 -2.90
C ALA A 228 -4.83 -0.32 -1.96
N ILE A 229 -3.71 0.16 -1.45
CA ILE A 229 -3.68 1.35 -0.58
C ILE A 229 -4.26 2.56 -1.31
N GLY A 230 -3.81 2.83 -2.55
CA GLY A 230 -4.30 3.95 -3.34
C GLY A 230 -5.79 3.86 -3.67
N MET A 231 -6.28 2.68 -4.04
CA MET A 231 -7.71 2.45 -4.30
C MET A 231 -8.57 2.65 -3.04
N SER A 232 -8.05 2.30 -1.87
CA SER A 232 -8.76 2.49 -0.60
C SER A 232 -8.99 3.98 -0.29
N PHE A 233 -8.08 4.87 -0.68
CA PHE A 233 -8.26 6.31 -0.55
C PHE A 233 -9.47 6.81 -1.35
N GLU A 234 -9.82 6.12 -2.41
CA GLU A 234 -10.97 6.41 -3.25
C GLU A 234 -12.23 5.62 -2.86
N GLY A 235 -12.25 5.01 -1.68
CA GLY A 235 -13.41 4.34 -1.09
C GLY A 235 -13.66 2.92 -1.57
N PHE A 236 -12.73 2.32 -2.32
CA PHE A 236 -12.77 0.89 -2.61
C PHE A 236 -12.38 0.07 -1.38
N LYS A 237 -12.80 -1.19 -1.35
CA LYS A 237 -12.44 -2.19 -0.33
C LYS A 237 -11.58 -3.29 -0.97
N PRO A 238 -10.27 -3.09 -1.08
CA PRO A 238 -9.39 -4.05 -1.74
C PRO A 238 -9.13 -5.28 -0.88
N VAL A 239 -9.08 -6.44 -1.55
CA VAL A 239 -8.54 -7.70 -1.03
C VAL A 239 -7.33 -8.05 -1.89
N VAL A 240 -6.13 -7.99 -1.33
CA VAL A 240 -4.89 -8.33 -2.03
C VAL A 240 -4.58 -9.79 -1.79
N TYR A 241 -4.35 -10.54 -2.87
CA TYR A 241 -4.07 -11.96 -2.81
C TYR A 241 -2.62 -12.28 -3.18
N PHE A 242 -1.90 -12.88 -2.24
CA PHE A 242 -0.58 -13.49 -2.45
C PHE A 242 -0.70 -15.00 -2.48
N GLU A 243 -0.35 -15.60 -3.61
CA GLU A 243 -0.45 -17.05 -3.81
C GLU A 243 0.42 -17.84 -2.83
N ARG A 244 1.52 -17.23 -2.38
CA ARG A 244 2.42 -17.76 -1.36
C ARG A 244 2.81 -16.69 -0.37
N HIS A 245 2.93 -17.10 0.87
CA HIS A 245 3.41 -16.26 1.96
C HIS A 245 4.83 -15.72 1.70
N ASP A 246 5.67 -16.57 1.08
CA ASP A 246 7.03 -16.22 0.64
C ASP A 246 7.05 -14.99 -0.27
N PHE A 247 6.10 -14.88 -1.19
CA PHE A 247 6.07 -13.79 -2.18
C PHE A 247 5.62 -12.47 -1.56
N MET A 248 4.77 -12.51 -0.54
CA MET A 248 4.34 -11.33 0.18
C MET A 248 5.53 -10.56 0.80
N MET A 249 6.66 -11.24 1.06
CA MET A 249 7.85 -10.60 1.61
C MET A 249 8.42 -9.50 0.71
N VAL A 250 8.18 -9.56 -0.61
CA VAL A 250 8.57 -8.49 -1.56
C VAL A 250 7.75 -7.21 -1.33
N ALA A 251 6.55 -7.32 -0.76
CA ALA A 251 5.67 -6.19 -0.45
C ALA A 251 5.85 -5.63 0.96
N MET A 252 6.83 -6.10 1.73
CA MET A 252 6.99 -5.72 3.15
C MET A 252 7.17 -4.22 3.36
N ASP A 253 7.83 -3.51 2.44
CA ASP A 253 7.93 -2.04 2.51
C ASP A 253 6.54 -1.39 2.51
N ALA A 254 5.69 -1.74 1.56
CA ALA A 254 4.34 -1.20 1.47
C ALA A 254 3.45 -1.62 2.64
N ILE A 255 3.65 -2.82 3.18
CA ILE A 255 2.89 -3.33 4.34
C ILE A 255 3.31 -2.59 5.62
N VAL A 256 4.60 -2.57 5.94
CA VAL A 256 5.11 -2.06 7.22
C VAL A 256 5.10 -0.53 7.27
N ASN A 257 5.52 0.12 6.18
CA ASN A 257 5.72 1.58 6.16
C ASN A 257 4.46 2.36 5.74
N HIS A 258 3.52 1.72 5.05
CA HIS A 258 2.32 2.38 4.55
C HIS A 258 1.02 1.76 5.08
N LEU A 259 0.72 0.50 4.78
CA LEU A 259 -0.53 -0.14 5.21
C LEU A 259 -0.74 -0.03 6.73
N ASP A 260 0.28 -0.37 7.50
CA ASP A 260 0.24 -0.37 8.97
C ASP A 260 0.23 1.04 9.59
N LYS A 261 0.78 2.04 8.90
CA LYS A 261 1.06 3.36 9.50
C LYS A 261 0.14 4.48 9.06
N ILE A 262 -0.41 4.44 7.83
CA ILE A 262 -1.12 5.58 7.22
C ILE A 262 -2.27 6.08 8.11
N GLU A 263 -3.11 5.20 8.62
CA GLU A 263 -4.23 5.62 9.45
C GLU A 263 -3.76 6.34 10.73
N ARG A 264 -2.74 5.76 11.38
CA ARG A 264 -2.16 6.34 12.60
C ARG A 264 -1.47 7.68 12.33
N ILE A 265 -0.62 7.75 11.30
CA ILE A 265 0.16 8.95 10.95
C ILE A 265 -0.76 10.08 10.47
N SER A 266 -1.83 9.75 9.76
CA SER A 266 -2.82 10.72 9.28
C SER A 266 -3.86 11.09 10.34
N HIS A 267 -3.74 10.61 11.57
CA HIS A 267 -4.74 10.78 12.64
C HIS A 267 -6.15 10.39 12.21
N GLY A 268 -6.25 9.33 11.38
CA GLY A 268 -7.51 8.80 10.88
C GLY A 268 -8.11 9.55 9.69
N GLU A 269 -7.44 10.57 9.14
CA GLU A 269 -7.90 11.26 7.92
C GLU A 269 -7.95 10.31 6.71
N PHE A 270 -6.98 9.38 6.62
CA PHE A 270 -6.93 8.34 5.60
C PHE A 270 -7.22 6.98 6.21
N LYS A 271 -8.34 6.38 5.83
CA LYS A 271 -8.68 5.00 6.14
C LYS A 271 -8.13 4.07 5.06
N VAL A 272 -7.62 2.92 5.49
CA VAL A 272 -6.99 1.94 4.59
C VAL A 272 -7.62 0.56 4.81
N PRO A 273 -8.90 0.34 4.44
CA PRO A 273 -9.62 -0.92 4.66
C PRO A 273 -9.16 -2.00 3.67
N VAL A 274 -7.90 -2.33 3.68
CA VAL A 274 -7.29 -3.35 2.82
C VAL A 274 -7.21 -4.68 3.57
N ILE A 275 -7.74 -5.74 2.99
CA ILE A 275 -7.55 -7.11 3.48
C ILE A 275 -6.41 -7.73 2.68
N VAL A 276 -5.36 -8.15 3.37
CA VAL A 276 -4.26 -8.91 2.77
C VAL A 276 -4.50 -10.39 3.00
N ARG A 277 -4.57 -11.18 1.93
CA ARG A 277 -4.64 -12.64 1.95
C ARG A 277 -3.31 -13.22 1.49
N ALA A 278 -2.74 -14.17 2.24
CA ALA A 278 -1.57 -14.90 1.82
C ALA A 278 -1.66 -16.38 2.21
N VAL A 279 -1.27 -17.26 1.29
CA VAL A 279 -1.32 -18.71 1.52
C VAL A 279 0.04 -19.22 1.99
N SER A 280 0.11 -19.80 3.18
CA SER A 280 1.27 -20.53 3.66
C SER A 280 1.19 -21.99 3.18
N ALA A 281 2.17 -22.43 2.40
CA ALA A 281 2.19 -23.78 1.84
C ALA A 281 2.83 -24.78 2.82
N ASP A 282 2.15 -25.01 3.92
CA ASP A 282 2.58 -25.91 5.02
C ASP A 282 2.45 -27.41 4.70
N SER A 283 1.71 -27.77 3.65
CA SER A 283 1.54 -29.15 3.21
C SER A 283 1.05 -29.22 1.77
N GLY A 284 0.87 -30.42 1.29
CA GLY A 284 0.18 -30.71 0.04
C GLY A 284 0.91 -31.73 -0.83
N PRO A 285 0.23 -32.25 -1.88
CA PRO A 285 0.78 -33.30 -2.76
C PRO A 285 1.98 -32.83 -3.58
N PHE A 286 2.19 -31.53 -3.67
CA PHE A 286 3.30 -30.92 -4.42
C PHE A 286 4.10 -30.00 -3.50
N TYR A 287 5.31 -30.42 -3.19
CA TYR A 287 6.28 -29.59 -2.47
C TYR A 287 7.09 -28.76 -3.46
N SER A 288 6.89 -27.45 -3.41
CA SER A 288 7.52 -26.50 -4.34
C SER A 288 8.93 -26.07 -3.91
N GLY A 289 9.45 -26.62 -2.82
CA GLY A 289 10.77 -26.28 -2.27
C GLY A 289 10.71 -25.22 -1.17
N ILE A 290 11.87 -24.98 -0.56
CA ILE A 290 12.03 -24.13 0.63
C ILE A 290 11.67 -22.66 0.40
N THR A 291 11.68 -22.19 -0.85
CA THR A 291 11.32 -20.80 -1.21
C THR A 291 9.82 -20.60 -1.45
N HIS A 292 9.00 -21.63 -1.25
CA HIS A 292 7.56 -21.60 -1.50
C HIS A 292 6.76 -22.21 -0.36
N SER A 293 7.39 -22.52 0.76
CA SER A 293 6.76 -23.21 1.90
C SER A 293 7.15 -22.64 3.26
N GLN A 294 7.65 -21.42 3.27
CA GLN A 294 7.99 -20.73 4.51
C GLN A 294 6.74 -20.16 5.18
N ASP A 295 6.84 -19.95 6.48
CA ASP A 295 5.81 -19.32 7.29
C ASP A 295 6.40 -18.11 8.02
N PHE A 296 5.95 -16.94 7.64
CA PHE A 296 6.37 -15.66 8.22
C PHE A 296 5.32 -15.05 9.15
N THR A 297 4.34 -15.82 9.61
CA THR A 297 3.23 -15.32 10.44
C THR A 297 3.74 -14.61 11.70
N ASP A 298 4.70 -15.20 12.42
CA ASP A 298 5.25 -14.59 13.63
C ASP A 298 6.11 -13.35 13.34
N VAL A 299 6.81 -13.33 12.19
CA VAL A 299 7.53 -12.13 11.73
C VAL A 299 6.54 -11.00 11.49
N LEU A 300 5.42 -11.27 10.81
CA LEU A 300 4.38 -10.26 10.57
C LEU A 300 3.77 -9.75 11.87
N LYS A 301 3.38 -10.65 12.79
CA LYS A 301 2.85 -10.27 14.11
C LYS A 301 3.78 -9.36 14.91
N THR A 302 5.09 -9.45 14.64
CA THR A 302 6.09 -8.60 15.28
C THR A 302 6.34 -7.30 14.51
N ALA A 303 6.22 -7.33 13.18
CA ALA A 303 6.55 -6.23 12.28
C ALA A 303 5.44 -5.17 12.16
N VAL A 304 4.18 -5.55 12.35
CA VAL A 304 3.02 -4.67 12.18
C VAL A 304 2.15 -4.58 13.42
N THR A 305 1.37 -3.51 13.52
CA THR A 305 0.39 -3.29 14.62
C THR A 305 -1.03 -3.68 14.23
N ILE A 306 -1.30 -3.83 12.92
CA ILE A 306 -2.59 -4.30 12.41
C ILE A 306 -2.78 -5.80 12.69
N PRO A 307 -4.04 -6.29 12.77
CA PRO A 307 -4.31 -7.71 13.03
C PRO A 307 -3.69 -8.64 12.00
N VAL A 308 -3.01 -9.69 12.49
CA VAL A 308 -2.54 -10.83 11.70
C VAL A 308 -3.29 -12.07 12.19
N ILE A 309 -4.22 -12.57 11.38
CA ILE A 309 -5.18 -13.61 11.73
C ILE A 309 -4.88 -14.86 10.90
N GLU A 310 -4.90 -16.02 11.56
CA GLU A 310 -4.72 -17.33 10.93
C GLU A 310 -5.94 -18.21 11.24
N PRO A 311 -6.98 -18.17 10.37
CA PRO A 311 -8.19 -18.98 10.59
C PRO A 311 -7.88 -20.47 10.40
N THR A 312 -8.35 -21.30 11.34
CA THR A 312 -8.07 -22.73 11.38
C THR A 312 -9.23 -23.60 10.91
N ASP A 313 -10.44 -23.07 10.86
CA ASP A 313 -11.66 -23.76 10.43
C ASP A 313 -12.62 -22.84 9.66
N ALA A 314 -13.71 -23.39 9.17
CA ALA A 314 -14.73 -22.67 8.39
C ALA A 314 -15.34 -21.49 9.17
N ARG A 315 -15.59 -21.66 10.47
CA ARG A 315 -16.15 -20.60 11.30
C ARG A 315 -15.17 -19.43 11.46
N GLU A 316 -13.92 -19.73 11.74
CA GLU A 316 -12.88 -18.71 11.86
C GLU A 316 -12.62 -17.98 10.54
N VAL A 317 -12.75 -18.64 9.39
CA VAL A 317 -12.71 -17.97 8.07
C VAL A 317 -13.80 -16.90 7.99
N VAL A 318 -15.07 -17.26 8.27
CA VAL A 318 -16.17 -16.27 8.22
C VAL A 318 -15.88 -15.11 9.16
N LEU A 319 -15.48 -15.38 10.40
CA LEU A 319 -15.23 -14.36 11.41
C LEU A 319 -14.06 -13.45 11.03
N ALA A 320 -12.95 -13.99 10.52
CA ALA A 320 -11.78 -13.20 10.12
C ALA A 320 -12.12 -12.18 9.03
N PHE A 321 -12.75 -12.64 7.95
CA PHE A 321 -13.10 -11.74 6.84
C PHE A 321 -14.26 -10.80 7.17
N MET A 322 -15.25 -11.25 7.93
CA MET A 322 -16.35 -10.41 8.40
C MET A 322 -15.81 -9.24 9.27
N ASN A 323 -14.99 -9.57 10.27
CA ASN A 323 -14.40 -8.54 11.13
C ASN A 323 -13.52 -7.57 10.35
N ALA A 324 -12.66 -8.06 9.45
CA ALA A 324 -11.83 -7.22 8.60
C ALA A 324 -12.66 -6.28 7.71
N ALA A 325 -13.73 -6.80 7.08
CA ALA A 325 -14.60 -5.99 6.22
C ALA A 325 -15.42 -4.95 6.99
N MET A 326 -15.87 -5.28 8.21
CA MET A 326 -16.69 -4.39 9.04
C MET A 326 -15.88 -3.32 9.77
N SER A 327 -14.64 -3.62 10.14
CA SER A 327 -13.79 -2.71 10.92
C SER A 327 -13.41 -1.43 10.16
N ASN A 328 -13.51 -1.43 8.83
CA ASN A 328 -12.99 -0.38 7.95
C ASN A 328 -11.50 -0.07 8.18
N ARG A 329 -10.73 -1.08 8.59
CA ARG A 329 -9.30 -1.03 8.91
C ARG A 329 -8.55 -2.16 8.23
N PRO A 330 -7.22 -2.04 8.04
CA PRO A 330 -6.44 -3.10 7.43
C PRO A 330 -6.34 -4.35 8.32
N ALA A 331 -6.26 -5.52 7.68
CA ALA A 331 -5.97 -6.79 8.35
C ALA A 331 -5.18 -7.72 7.41
N ILE A 332 -4.35 -8.57 7.98
CA ILE A 332 -3.63 -9.63 7.27
C ILE A 332 -4.23 -10.97 7.67
N ILE A 333 -4.65 -11.76 6.70
CA ILE A 333 -5.23 -13.09 6.91
C ILE A 333 -4.33 -14.12 6.25
N ILE A 334 -3.77 -15.00 7.05
CA ILE A 334 -2.86 -16.07 6.59
C ILE A 334 -3.63 -17.39 6.53
N GLU A 335 -3.63 -18.00 5.37
CA GLU A 335 -4.32 -19.23 5.06
C GLU A 335 -3.34 -20.39 5.00
N LYS A 336 -3.59 -21.48 5.70
CA LYS A 336 -2.77 -22.70 5.59
C LYS A 336 -3.28 -23.57 4.45
N LYS A 337 -2.39 -23.96 3.54
CA LYS A 337 -2.73 -24.82 2.41
C LYS A 337 -3.29 -26.18 2.87
N SER A 338 -2.84 -26.70 4.03
CA SER A 338 -3.32 -27.94 4.61
C SER A 338 -4.82 -27.95 4.99
N ARG A 339 -5.44 -26.77 5.02
CA ARG A 339 -6.86 -26.61 5.36
C ARG A 339 -7.79 -26.73 4.15
N TYR A 340 -7.21 -26.58 2.93
CA TYR A 340 -7.94 -26.73 1.69
C TYR A 340 -8.09 -28.22 1.31
#